data_c42282c634d4b552fe4fb2cee4cda3ae
#
_entry.id   c42282c634d4b552fe4fb2cee4cda3ae
#
_cell.length_a   1.000
_cell.length_b   1.000
_cell.length_c   1.000
_cell.angle_alpha   90.00
_cell.angle_beta   90.00
_cell.angle_gamma   90.00
#
_symmetry.space_group_name_H-M   'P 1'
#
loop_
_entity.id
_entity.type
_entity.pdbx_description
1 polymer ?
#
loop_
_entity_poly.entity_id
_entity_poly.type
_entity_poly.pdbx_seq_one_letter_code
_entity_poly.pdbx_strand_id
1 'polypeptide(L)'
;MGKFVQRSEIAASAQAVFDWHEAPGAFERLTPPWEHVRVLRHEGGIRDGARVSLLVGPMPFALRWDLTHVDYKLGESFTDTQTKGPFKQWTHVHQMIPIGPDRCALEDRIDYVLPGGWLGRMIGEPIMKRKLKKLFAYRHEVTQQAFQPDDRPS
;
A
#
# COMPACT_ATOMS: atom_id res chain seq x y z
N MET A 1 -5.74 -6.97 -17.44
CA MET A 1 -5.63 -6.26 -16.15
C MET A 1 -5.12 -7.22 -15.09
N GLY A 2 -4.03 -6.88 -14.43
CA GLY A 2 -3.52 -7.63 -13.29
C GLY A 2 -4.30 -7.28 -12.03
N LYS A 3 -4.53 -8.29 -11.18
CA LYS A 3 -5.19 -8.12 -9.89
C LYS A 3 -4.38 -8.78 -8.79
N PHE A 4 -4.29 -8.10 -7.67
CA PHE A 4 -3.64 -8.61 -6.47
C PHE A 4 -4.49 -8.28 -5.24
N VAL A 5 -4.59 -9.23 -4.32
CA VAL A 5 -5.28 -9.04 -3.03
C VAL A 5 -4.43 -9.66 -1.93
N GLN A 6 -4.22 -8.92 -0.87
CA GLN A 6 -3.64 -9.40 0.38
C GLN A 6 -4.60 -9.07 1.53
N ARG A 7 -4.87 -10.04 2.38
CA ARG A 7 -5.74 -9.89 3.54
C ARG A 7 -5.10 -10.52 4.77
N SER A 8 -5.15 -9.79 5.88
CA SER A 8 -4.64 -10.26 7.18
C SER A 8 -5.54 -9.77 8.31
N GLU A 9 -5.66 -10.57 9.36
CA GLU A 9 -6.30 -10.12 10.59
C GLU A 9 -5.34 -9.30 11.43
N ILE A 10 -5.85 -8.21 12.01
CA ILE A 10 -5.13 -7.31 12.91
C ILE A 10 -5.83 -7.32 14.26
N ALA A 11 -5.07 -7.47 15.33
CA ALA A 11 -5.56 -7.46 16.72
C ALA A 11 -5.83 -6.03 17.22
N ALA A 12 -6.62 -5.27 16.46
CA ALA A 12 -7.06 -3.91 16.79
C ALA A 12 -8.34 -3.59 16.03
N SER A 13 -9.06 -2.56 16.48
CA SER A 13 -10.25 -2.08 15.79
C SER A 13 -9.90 -1.53 14.39
N ALA A 14 -10.85 -1.55 13.47
CA ALA A 14 -10.68 -0.95 12.15
C ALA A 14 -10.28 0.52 12.24
N GLN A 15 -10.87 1.28 13.16
CA GLN A 15 -10.54 2.68 13.41
C GLN A 15 -9.07 2.84 13.84
N ALA A 16 -8.59 2.03 14.77
CA ALA A 16 -7.20 2.11 15.24
C ALA A 16 -6.19 1.81 14.14
N VAL A 17 -6.46 0.81 13.31
CA VAL A 17 -5.60 0.46 12.17
C VAL A 17 -5.65 1.54 11.10
N PHE A 18 -6.81 2.12 10.84
CA PHE A 18 -6.97 3.26 9.93
C PHE A 18 -6.16 4.48 10.40
N ASP A 19 -6.29 4.85 11.67
CA ASP A 19 -5.57 5.99 12.27
C ASP A 19 -4.05 5.77 12.21
N TRP A 20 -3.60 4.54 12.40
CA TRP A 20 -2.19 4.18 12.27
C TRP A 20 -1.66 4.38 10.83
N HIS A 21 -2.48 4.09 9.81
CA HIS A 21 -2.12 4.35 8.41
C HIS A 21 -2.18 5.84 8.05
N GLU A 22 -3.05 6.61 8.70
CA GLU A 22 -3.15 8.05 8.50
C GLU A 22 -2.05 8.82 9.24
N ALA A 23 -1.45 8.24 10.27
CA ALA A 23 -0.44 8.89 11.09
C ALA A 23 0.84 9.23 10.29
N PRO A 24 1.51 10.35 10.61
CA PRO A 24 2.79 10.71 9.99
C PRO A 24 3.82 9.57 10.09
N GLY A 25 4.57 9.34 9.03
CA GLY A 25 5.59 8.29 8.98
C GLY A 25 5.08 6.89 8.67
N ALA A 26 3.78 6.69 8.43
CA ALA A 26 3.22 5.38 8.09
C ALA A 26 3.82 4.81 6.80
N PHE A 27 3.96 5.64 5.77
CA PHE A 27 4.53 5.22 4.49
C PHE A 27 5.96 4.69 4.65
N GLU A 28 6.79 5.37 5.41
CA GLU A 28 8.16 4.99 5.69
C GLU A 28 8.24 3.68 6.48
N ARG A 29 7.38 3.50 7.49
CA ARG A 29 7.30 2.24 8.25
C ARG A 29 6.89 1.06 7.39
N LEU A 30 6.04 1.29 6.39
CA LEU A 30 5.52 0.28 5.46
C LEU A 30 6.44 0.05 4.25
N THR A 31 7.52 0.80 4.10
CA THR A 31 8.48 0.63 3.02
C THR A 31 9.58 -0.34 3.45
N PRO A 32 9.68 -1.52 2.79
CA PRO A 32 10.70 -2.50 3.14
C PRO A 32 12.11 -1.99 2.87
N PRO A 33 13.12 -2.46 3.62
CA PRO A 33 14.51 -2.00 3.46
C PRO A 33 15.15 -2.40 2.12
N TRP A 34 14.58 -3.38 1.41
CA TRP A 34 15.07 -3.77 0.09
C TRP A 34 14.44 -2.98 -1.06
N GLU A 35 13.43 -2.15 -0.79
CA GLU A 35 12.82 -1.30 -1.82
C GLU A 35 13.58 0.03 -1.94
N HIS A 36 13.95 0.35 -3.17
CA HIS A 36 14.54 1.64 -3.49
C HIS A 36 13.43 2.65 -3.75
N VAL A 37 12.94 3.30 -2.72
CA VAL A 37 11.89 4.32 -2.80
C VAL A 37 12.35 5.60 -2.14
N ARG A 38 12.25 6.70 -2.87
CA ARG A 38 12.53 8.04 -2.37
C ARG A 38 11.27 8.89 -2.49
N VAL A 39 10.81 9.43 -1.37
CA VAL A 39 9.69 10.35 -1.35
C VAL A 39 10.16 11.73 -1.80
N LEU A 40 9.58 12.24 -2.90
CA LEU A 40 9.84 13.57 -3.42
C LEU A 40 8.82 14.58 -2.89
N ARG A 41 7.58 14.13 -2.68
CA ARG A 41 6.46 14.94 -2.22
C ARG A 41 5.45 14.05 -1.50
N HIS A 42 4.93 14.54 -0.38
CA HIS A 42 3.81 13.90 0.32
C HIS A 42 2.98 15.01 0.97
N GLU A 43 1.81 15.28 0.40
CA GLU A 43 0.93 16.36 0.83
C GLU A 43 -0.49 15.86 1.02
N GLY A 44 -1.15 16.32 2.08
CA GLY A 44 -2.56 16.02 2.35
C GLY A 44 -2.83 14.67 3.02
N GLY A 45 -1.79 13.95 3.44
CA GLY A 45 -1.95 12.65 4.10
C GLY A 45 -2.51 11.57 3.17
N ILE A 46 -3.66 10.97 3.56
CA ILE A 46 -4.37 9.95 2.78
C ILE A 46 -5.78 10.40 2.34
N ARG A 47 -6.12 11.65 2.60
CA ARG A 47 -7.44 12.23 2.29
C ARG A 47 -7.60 12.50 0.81
N ASP A 48 -8.83 12.68 0.35
CA ASP A 48 -9.14 13.00 -1.03
C ASP A 48 -8.34 14.21 -1.51
N GLY A 49 -7.69 14.07 -2.67
CA GLY A 49 -6.82 15.08 -3.24
C GLY A 49 -5.39 15.10 -2.72
N ALA A 50 -5.06 14.28 -1.72
CA ALA A 50 -3.67 14.12 -1.27
C ALA A 50 -2.78 13.62 -2.41
N ARG A 51 -1.53 14.10 -2.44
CA ARG A 51 -0.58 13.81 -3.52
C ARG A 51 0.71 13.23 -2.97
N VAL A 52 1.16 12.18 -3.62
CA VAL A 52 2.44 11.54 -3.33
C VAL A 52 3.25 11.44 -4.61
N SER A 53 4.50 11.89 -4.57
CA SER A 53 5.45 11.72 -5.67
C SER A 53 6.65 10.94 -5.18
N LEU A 54 6.96 9.86 -5.86
CA LEU A 54 8.03 8.92 -5.52
C LEU A 54 9.04 8.81 -6.66
N LEU A 55 10.28 8.49 -6.31
CA LEU A 55 11.23 7.84 -7.19
C LEU A 55 11.34 6.38 -6.77
N VAL A 56 11.05 5.46 -7.68
CA VAL A 56 11.07 4.02 -7.44
C VAL A 56 12.08 3.32 -8.34
N GLY A 57 12.87 2.44 -7.76
CA GLY A 57 13.92 1.71 -8.43
C GLY A 57 15.32 2.24 -8.16
N PRO A 58 16.36 1.45 -8.53
CA PRO A 58 17.75 1.80 -8.30
C PRO A 58 18.20 2.92 -9.25
N MET A 59 19.02 3.84 -8.75
CA MET A 59 19.67 4.83 -9.59
C MET A 59 20.70 4.17 -10.54
N PRO A 60 20.85 4.64 -11.79
CA PRO A 60 20.19 5.80 -12.43
C PRO A 60 18.83 5.48 -13.08
N PHE A 61 18.30 4.27 -12.91
CA PHE A 61 17.10 3.78 -13.61
C PHE A 61 15.79 4.03 -12.83
N ALA A 62 15.85 4.84 -11.77
CA ALA A 62 14.66 5.16 -10.97
C ALA A 62 13.58 5.86 -11.81
N LEU A 63 12.35 5.46 -11.63
CA LEU A 63 11.17 6.01 -12.31
C LEU A 63 10.37 6.89 -11.36
N ARG A 64 9.89 8.01 -11.87
CA ARG A 64 8.96 8.87 -11.13
C ARG A 64 7.56 8.23 -11.12
N TRP A 65 6.93 8.23 -9.95
CA TRP A 65 5.61 7.71 -9.73
C TRP A 65 4.78 8.71 -8.93
N ASP A 66 3.79 9.31 -9.58
CA ASP A 66 2.90 10.29 -8.99
C ASP A 66 1.53 9.63 -8.73
N LEU A 67 1.08 9.73 -7.50
CA LEU A 67 -0.17 9.16 -7.01
C LEU A 67 -1.06 10.26 -6.42
N THR A 68 -2.37 10.08 -6.51
CA THR A 68 -3.35 10.90 -5.79
C THR A 68 -4.30 10.00 -5.01
N HIS A 69 -4.76 10.49 -3.86
CA HIS A 69 -5.74 9.78 -3.03
C HIS A 69 -7.15 10.18 -3.40
N VAL A 70 -8.03 9.20 -3.39
CA VAL A 70 -9.47 9.33 -3.69
C VAL A 70 -10.28 8.37 -2.81
N ASP A 71 -11.59 8.54 -2.77
CA ASP A 71 -12.52 7.65 -2.07
C ASP A 71 -12.18 7.45 -0.58
N TYR A 72 -11.78 8.54 0.09
CA TYR A 72 -11.51 8.52 1.52
C TYR A 72 -12.80 8.30 2.32
N LYS A 73 -12.80 7.27 3.16
CA LYS A 73 -13.87 6.97 4.11
C LYS A 73 -13.25 6.77 5.49
N LEU A 74 -13.47 7.72 6.37
CA LEU A 74 -12.89 7.73 7.72
C LEU A 74 -13.13 6.41 8.46
N GLY A 75 -12.06 5.79 8.92
CA GLY A 75 -12.11 4.54 9.67
C GLY A 75 -12.38 3.28 8.83
N GLU A 76 -12.61 3.42 7.51
CA GLU A 76 -12.98 2.31 6.64
C GLU A 76 -11.96 2.06 5.53
N SER A 77 -11.70 3.07 4.69
CA SER A 77 -10.88 2.86 3.49
C SER A 77 -10.34 4.15 2.91
N PHE A 78 -9.29 4.00 2.12
CA PHE A 78 -8.78 5.03 1.22
C PHE A 78 -8.16 4.36 -0.01
N THR A 79 -8.07 5.11 -1.10
CA THR A 79 -7.58 4.60 -2.37
C THR A 79 -6.48 5.51 -2.90
N ASP A 80 -5.40 4.95 -3.39
CA ASP A 80 -4.42 5.67 -4.19
C ASP A 80 -4.49 5.24 -5.66
N THR A 81 -4.41 6.22 -6.56
CA THR A 81 -4.43 5.99 -7.99
C THR A 81 -3.29 6.74 -8.66
N GLN A 82 -2.68 6.10 -9.66
CA GLN A 82 -1.59 6.70 -10.41
C GLN A 82 -2.10 7.80 -11.34
N THR A 83 -1.47 8.97 -11.27
CA THR A 83 -1.64 10.05 -12.25
C THR A 83 -0.52 10.06 -13.29
N LYS A 84 0.69 9.63 -12.90
CA LYS A 84 1.83 9.44 -13.78
C LYS A 84 2.77 8.39 -13.20
N GLY A 85 3.26 7.46 -14.03
CA GLY A 85 4.20 6.47 -13.51
C GLY A 85 4.44 5.28 -14.42
N PRO A 86 4.99 4.20 -13.85
CA PRO A 86 5.47 3.05 -14.63
C PRO A 86 4.35 2.15 -15.18
N PHE A 87 3.13 2.27 -14.68
CA PHE A 87 1.98 1.50 -15.15
C PHE A 87 1.19 2.28 -16.19
N LYS A 88 0.38 1.60 -17.00
CA LYS A 88 -0.69 2.25 -17.76
C LYS A 88 -1.85 2.65 -16.88
N GLN A 89 -2.13 1.83 -15.86
CA GLN A 89 -3.13 2.08 -14.85
C GLN A 89 -2.70 1.43 -13.55
N TRP A 90 -2.98 2.10 -12.42
CA TRP A 90 -2.79 1.61 -11.08
C TRP A 90 -3.86 2.18 -10.17
N THR A 91 -4.51 1.30 -9.43
CA THR A 91 -5.46 1.66 -8.37
C THR A 91 -5.24 0.72 -7.20
N HIS A 92 -5.05 1.27 -6.01
CA HIS A 92 -4.80 0.53 -4.80
C HIS A 92 -5.79 0.95 -3.72
N VAL A 93 -6.64 0.04 -3.32
CA VAL A 93 -7.63 0.24 -2.25
C VAL A 93 -7.09 -0.38 -0.96
N HIS A 94 -7.00 0.44 0.07
CA HIS A 94 -6.75 0.02 1.45
C HIS A 94 -8.07 -0.04 2.18
N GLN A 95 -8.40 -1.17 2.77
CA GLN A 95 -9.66 -1.35 3.48
C GLN A 95 -9.45 -2.00 4.84
N MET A 96 -10.06 -1.42 5.86
CA MET A 96 -10.12 -1.93 7.22
C MET A 96 -11.53 -2.45 7.47
N ILE A 97 -11.70 -3.77 7.54
CA ILE A 97 -13.00 -4.43 7.65
C ILE A 97 -13.20 -4.88 9.11
N PRO A 98 -14.15 -4.33 9.85
CA PRO A 98 -14.41 -4.77 11.22
C PRO A 98 -14.80 -6.25 11.29
N ILE A 99 -14.15 -7.01 12.18
CA ILE A 99 -14.51 -8.40 12.52
C ILE A 99 -15.12 -8.45 13.90
N GLY A 100 -14.78 -7.51 14.76
CA GLY A 100 -15.23 -7.36 16.11
C GLY A 100 -14.80 -5.99 16.65
N PRO A 101 -15.07 -5.67 17.94
CA PRO A 101 -14.74 -4.37 18.51
C PRO A 101 -13.23 -4.10 18.55
N ASP A 102 -12.43 -5.15 18.73
CA ASP A 102 -10.96 -5.07 18.86
C ASP A 102 -10.22 -5.89 17.79
N ARG A 103 -10.87 -6.18 16.67
CA ARG A 103 -10.30 -6.93 15.56
C ARG A 103 -10.83 -6.43 14.23
N CYS A 104 -9.94 -6.40 13.25
CA CYS A 104 -10.32 -6.11 11.86
C CYS A 104 -9.52 -6.97 10.88
N ALA A 105 -10.00 -7.03 9.64
CA ALA A 105 -9.21 -7.48 8.51
C ALA A 105 -8.65 -6.26 7.78
N LEU A 106 -7.34 -6.21 7.62
CA LEU A 106 -6.68 -5.31 6.68
C LEU A 106 -6.67 -5.99 5.32
N GLU A 107 -7.27 -5.35 4.33
CA GLU A 107 -7.30 -5.84 2.95
C GLU A 107 -6.75 -4.78 2.01
N ASP A 108 -5.72 -5.15 1.27
CA ASP A 108 -5.16 -4.37 0.17
C ASP A 108 -5.56 -5.00 -1.16
N ARG A 109 -6.19 -4.23 -2.03
CA ARG A 109 -6.58 -4.64 -3.39
C ARG A 109 -5.93 -3.74 -4.41
N ILE A 110 -5.21 -4.35 -5.35
CA ILE A 110 -4.51 -3.63 -6.40
C ILE A 110 -4.99 -4.12 -7.77
N ASP A 111 -5.46 -3.19 -8.56
CA ASP A 111 -5.74 -3.37 -9.98
C ASP A 111 -4.71 -2.59 -10.79
N TYR A 112 -4.04 -3.24 -11.74
CA TYR A 112 -3.00 -2.60 -12.53
C TYR A 112 -2.97 -3.07 -13.98
N VAL A 113 -2.46 -2.21 -14.85
CA VAL A 113 -2.19 -2.52 -16.26
C VAL A 113 -0.72 -2.23 -16.54
N LEU A 114 0.03 -3.26 -16.94
CA LEU A 114 1.44 -3.12 -17.31
C LEU A 114 1.58 -2.48 -18.70
N PRO A 115 2.67 -1.73 -18.92
CA PRO A 115 3.02 -1.26 -20.26
C PRO A 115 3.47 -2.42 -21.16
N GLY A 116 3.56 -2.19 -22.48
CA GLY A 116 4.06 -3.19 -23.45
C GLY A 116 3.01 -4.15 -23.99
N GLY A 117 1.73 -3.85 -23.80
CA GLY A 117 0.62 -4.62 -24.37
C GLY A 117 0.57 -6.08 -23.89
N TRP A 118 0.21 -7.01 -24.78
CA TRP A 118 0.08 -8.42 -24.43
C TRP A 118 1.43 -9.07 -24.05
N LEU A 119 2.52 -8.68 -24.67
CA LEU A 119 3.86 -9.19 -24.40
C LEU A 119 4.37 -8.71 -23.02
N GLY A 120 4.20 -7.42 -22.72
CA GLY A 120 4.53 -6.85 -21.41
C GLY A 120 3.71 -7.51 -20.28
N ARG A 121 2.45 -7.82 -20.57
CA ARG A 121 1.59 -8.54 -19.63
C ARG A 121 2.06 -9.98 -19.40
N MET A 122 2.33 -10.72 -20.48
CA MET A 122 2.73 -12.12 -20.37
C MET A 122 4.02 -12.32 -19.57
N ILE A 123 5.01 -11.45 -19.77
CA ILE A 123 6.30 -11.53 -19.06
C ILE A 123 6.25 -10.81 -17.72
N GLY A 124 5.63 -9.65 -17.66
CA GLY A 124 5.65 -8.77 -16.49
C GLY A 124 4.69 -9.18 -15.37
N GLU A 125 3.52 -9.76 -15.68
CA GLU A 125 2.55 -10.13 -14.64
C GLU A 125 3.08 -11.13 -13.60
N PRO A 126 3.75 -12.23 -13.97
CA PRO A 126 4.29 -13.16 -12.97
C PRO A 126 5.34 -12.49 -12.06
N ILE A 127 6.16 -11.63 -12.64
CA ILE A 127 7.19 -10.88 -11.90
C ILE A 127 6.52 -9.89 -10.95
N MET A 128 5.52 -9.14 -11.44
CA MET A 128 4.80 -8.15 -10.64
C MET A 128 4.04 -8.79 -9.48
N LYS A 129 3.33 -9.88 -9.74
CA LYS A 129 2.62 -10.64 -8.69
C LYS A 129 3.55 -11.11 -7.58
N ARG A 130 4.74 -11.60 -7.94
CA ARG A 130 5.76 -12.03 -6.95
C ARG A 130 6.27 -10.83 -6.13
N LYS A 131 6.52 -9.70 -6.78
CA LYS A 131 6.93 -8.45 -6.12
C LYS A 131 5.86 -7.96 -5.16
N LEU A 132 4.62 -7.88 -5.60
CA LEU A 132 3.49 -7.44 -4.77
C LEU A 132 3.29 -8.38 -3.57
N LYS A 133 3.34 -9.68 -3.79
CA LYS A 133 3.22 -10.66 -2.70
C LYS A 133 4.28 -10.45 -1.61
N LYS A 134 5.54 -10.24 -2.00
CA LYS A 134 6.64 -9.99 -1.05
C LYS A 134 6.47 -8.66 -0.32
N LEU A 135 6.11 -7.60 -1.05
CA LEU A 135 5.91 -6.25 -0.50
C LEU A 135 4.77 -6.23 0.51
N PHE A 136 3.62 -6.77 0.14
CA PHE A 136 2.43 -6.74 1.00
C PHE A 136 2.49 -7.73 2.17
N ALA A 137 3.19 -8.86 2.02
CA ALA A 137 3.52 -9.71 3.16
C ALA A 137 4.28 -8.93 4.24
N TYR A 138 5.29 -8.15 3.85
CA TYR A 138 6.04 -7.29 4.76
C TYR A 138 5.15 -6.21 5.40
N ARG A 139 4.37 -5.48 4.60
CA ARG A 139 3.47 -4.41 5.08
C ARG A 139 2.46 -4.90 6.09
N HIS A 140 1.83 -6.05 5.81
CA HIS A 140 0.87 -6.67 6.71
C HIS A 140 1.53 -7.17 8.00
N GLU A 141 2.72 -7.76 7.90
CA GLU A 141 3.48 -8.18 9.07
C GLU A 141 3.86 -7.00 9.97
N VAL A 142 4.36 -5.91 9.39
CA VAL A 142 4.67 -4.67 10.15
C VAL A 142 3.43 -4.14 10.86
N THR A 143 2.29 -4.11 10.19
CA THR A 143 1.02 -3.67 10.77
C THR A 143 0.58 -4.60 11.91
N GLN A 144 0.66 -5.93 11.71
CA GLN A 144 0.32 -6.90 12.74
C GLN A 144 1.21 -6.73 13.98
N GLN A 145 2.52 -6.54 13.79
CA GLN A 145 3.47 -6.32 14.88
C GLN A 145 3.20 -5.03 15.66
N ALA A 146 2.76 -3.98 14.98
CA ALA A 146 2.41 -2.70 15.62
C ALA A 146 1.24 -2.83 16.62
N PHE A 147 0.39 -3.82 16.47
CA PHE A 147 -0.79 -4.06 17.31
C PHE A 147 -0.72 -5.36 18.12
N GLN A 148 0.43 -6.02 18.15
CA GLN A 148 0.62 -7.16 19.05
C GLN A 148 0.68 -6.68 20.51
N PRO A 149 0.04 -7.39 21.44
CA PRO A 149 0.25 -7.14 22.88
C PRO A 149 1.74 -7.25 23.20
N ASP A 150 2.22 -6.35 24.03
CA ASP A 150 3.62 -6.36 24.49
C ASP A 150 3.81 -7.56 25.43
N ASP A 151 4.27 -8.68 24.89
CA ASP A 151 4.60 -9.91 25.65
C ASP A 151 5.92 -9.80 26.42
N ARG A 152 6.35 -8.59 26.77
CA ARG A 152 7.49 -8.43 27.67
C ARG A 152 7.06 -8.79 29.08
N PRO A 153 7.68 -9.82 29.70
CA PRO A 153 7.45 -10.10 31.11
C PRO A 153 7.84 -8.88 31.94
N SER A 154 6.92 -8.42 32.76
CA SER A 154 7.12 -7.35 33.76
C SER A 154 8.15 -7.74 34.80
#